data_b88e118b98a8d864e711874f9d9fab62
#
_entry.id   b88e118b98a8d864e711874f9d9fab62
#
_cell.length_a   1.000
_cell.length_b   1.000
_cell.length_c   1.000
_cell.angle_alpha   90.00
_cell.angle_beta   90.00
_cell.angle_gamma   90.00
#
_symmetry.space_group_name_H-M   'P 1'
#
loop_
_entity.id
_entity.type
_entity.pdbx_description
1 polymer ?
#
loop_
_entity_poly.entity_id
_entity_poly.type
_entity_poly.pdbx_seq_one_letter_code
_entity_poly.pdbx_strand_id
1 'polypeptide(L)' 'MPEVNVKLVFEKENKNSIRFKEVPEPGKAEVLGSIYLQKWLAGNAKSIEVSVKVPNE' A
#
# COMPACT_ATOMS: atom_id res chain seq x y z
N MET A 1 9.19 -16.71 -8.80
CA MET A 1 8.95 -15.99 -7.56
C MET A 1 7.76 -15.06 -7.73
N PRO A 2 6.77 -15.17 -6.88
CA PRO A 2 5.60 -14.32 -7.04
C PRO A 2 5.94 -12.85 -6.74
N GLU A 3 5.41 -11.99 -7.57
CA GLU A 3 5.55 -10.57 -7.41
C GLU A 3 4.22 -9.91 -7.75
N VAL A 4 3.74 -9.06 -6.88
CA VAL A 4 2.44 -8.43 -7.05
C VAL A 4 2.58 -6.93 -6.82
N ASN A 5 1.97 -6.15 -7.70
CA ASN A 5 1.86 -4.72 -7.52
C ASN A 5 0.50 -4.41 -6.93
N VAL A 6 0.49 -3.66 -5.84
CA VAL A 6 -0.72 -3.35 -5.10
C VAL A 6 -0.93 -1.84 -5.11
N LYS A 7 -2.15 -1.43 -5.42
CA LYS A 7 -2.50 -0.01 -5.41
C LYS A 7 -3.23 0.31 -4.12
N LEU A 8 -2.77 1.37 -3.45
CA LEU A 8 -3.38 1.84 -2.22
C LEU A 8 -3.70 3.32 -2.34
N VAL A 9 -4.77 3.73 -1.65
CA VAL A 9 -5.21 5.12 -1.66
C VAL A 9 -5.18 5.68 -0.25
N PHE A 10 -5.07 7.00 -0.17
CA PHE A 10 -5.08 7.72 1.09
C PHE A 10 -6.34 7.37 1.87
N GLU A 11 -6.17 7.02 3.14
CA GLU A 11 -7.29 6.76 4.02
C GLU A 11 -7.31 7.72 5.20
N LYS A 12 -6.18 7.87 5.90
CA LYS A 12 -6.14 8.66 7.11
C LYS A 12 -4.74 9.21 7.33
N GLU A 13 -4.67 10.42 7.84
CA GLU A 13 -3.41 11.05 8.19
C GLU A 13 -3.18 10.97 9.68
N ASN A 14 -2.02 10.48 10.08
CA ASN A 14 -1.59 10.47 11.47
C ASN A 14 -0.50 11.52 11.67
N LYS A 15 0.05 11.59 12.88
CA LYS A 15 1.03 12.62 13.20
C LYS A 15 2.28 12.52 12.34
N ASN A 16 2.84 11.33 12.19
CA ASN A 16 4.08 11.13 11.46
C ASN A 16 3.95 10.20 10.27
N SER A 17 2.76 9.68 10.02
CA SER A 17 2.55 8.72 8.96
C SER A 17 1.18 8.91 8.34
N ILE A 18 1.01 8.29 7.18
CA ILE A 18 -0.26 8.30 6.47
C ILE A 18 -0.69 6.85 6.27
N ARG A 19 -1.93 6.57 6.60
CA ARG A 19 -2.49 5.25 6.38
C ARG A 19 -3.05 5.17 4.98
N PHE A 20 -2.60 4.19 4.23
CA PHE A 20 -3.11 3.90 2.89
C PHE A 20 -3.87 2.60 2.92
N LYS A 21 -4.98 2.59 2.23
CA LYS A 21 -5.85 1.43 2.16
C LYS A 21 -5.76 0.81 0.78
N GLU A 22 -5.63 -0.51 0.75
CA GLU A 22 -5.57 -1.24 -0.50
C GLU A 22 -6.91 -1.20 -1.23
N VAL A 23 -6.83 -1.07 -2.56
CA VAL A 23 -8.00 -1.16 -3.43
C VAL A 23 -7.87 -2.46 -4.20
N PRO A 24 -8.48 -3.55 -3.71
CA PRO A 24 -8.37 -4.82 -4.41
C PRO A 24 -9.18 -4.81 -5.70
N GLU A 25 -8.72 -5.58 -6.66
CA GLU A 25 -9.47 -5.77 -7.89
C GLU A 25 -10.72 -6.59 -7.62
N PRO A 26 -11.79 -6.37 -8.39
CA PRO A 26 -13.00 -7.18 -8.22
C PRO A 26 -12.70 -8.67 -8.34
N GLY A 27 -13.20 -9.43 -7.37
CA GLY A 27 -13.01 -10.86 -7.36
C GLY A 27 -11.70 -11.33 -6.76
N LYS A 28 -10.86 -10.41 -6.28
CA LYS A 28 -9.59 -10.77 -5.68
C LYS A 28 -9.53 -10.34 -4.22
N ALA A 29 -8.85 -11.14 -3.42
CA ALA A 29 -8.65 -10.81 -2.02
C ALA A 29 -7.54 -9.78 -1.86
N GLU A 30 -7.56 -9.07 -0.74
CA GLU A 30 -6.51 -8.11 -0.42
C GLU A 30 -5.19 -8.81 -0.19
N VAL A 31 -4.12 -8.16 -0.62
CA VAL A 31 -2.77 -8.67 -0.41
C VAL A 31 -2.17 -8.11 0.88
N LEU A 32 -2.33 -6.81 1.10
CA LEU A 32 -1.74 -6.12 2.25
C LEU A 32 -2.79 -5.59 3.23
N GLY A 33 -3.94 -5.20 2.71
CA GLY A 33 -4.96 -4.55 3.51
C GLY A 33 -4.67 -3.06 3.66
N SER A 34 -4.06 -2.68 4.76
CA SER A 34 -3.69 -1.29 5.00
C SER A 34 -2.24 -1.22 5.44
N ILE A 35 -1.57 -0.12 5.08
CA ILE A 35 -0.20 0.09 5.53
C ILE A 35 -0.04 1.53 6.01
N TYR A 36 0.97 1.74 6.84
CA TYR A 36 1.37 3.07 7.28
C TYR A 36 2.67 3.45 6.59
N LEU A 37 2.66 4.59 5.93
CA LEU A 37 3.84 5.10 5.25
C LEU A 37 4.26 6.40 5.91
N GLN A 38 5.56 6.55 6.16
CA GLN A 38 6.07 7.74 6.83
C GLN A 38 5.85 8.96 5.95
N LYS A 39 5.52 10.08 6.59
CA LYS A 39 5.21 11.32 5.86
C LYS A 39 6.36 11.84 5.03
N TRP A 40 7.59 11.64 5.52
CA TRP A 40 8.74 12.14 4.77
C TRP A 40 8.84 11.49 3.39
N LEU A 41 8.34 10.28 3.26
CA LEU A 41 8.33 9.58 1.97
C LEU A 41 7.05 9.81 1.21
N ALA A 42 5.92 9.74 1.90
CA ALA A 42 4.62 9.88 1.26
C ALA A 42 4.35 11.28 0.73
N GLY A 43 4.80 12.29 1.47
CA GLY A 43 4.55 13.68 1.07
C GLY A 43 3.07 13.96 0.98
N ASN A 44 2.63 14.48 -0.16
CA ASN A 44 1.22 14.80 -0.39
C ASN A 44 0.54 13.77 -1.29
N ALA A 45 1.07 12.56 -1.35
CA ALA A 45 0.52 11.53 -2.23
C ALA A 45 -0.91 11.17 -1.84
N LYS A 46 -1.77 11.05 -2.83
CA LYS A 46 -3.15 10.60 -2.63
C LYS A 46 -3.28 9.11 -2.88
N SER A 47 -2.32 8.51 -3.54
CA SER A 47 -2.27 7.08 -3.80
C SER A 47 -0.83 6.65 -3.93
N ILE A 48 -0.59 5.39 -3.67
CA ILE A 48 0.74 4.79 -3.81
C ILE A 48 0.62 3.43 -4.47
N GLU A 49 1.72 2.98 -5.01
CA GLU A 49 1.81 1.64 -5.56
C GLU A 49 2.93 0.92 -4.82
N VAL A 50 2.64 -0.27 -4.36
CA VAL A 50 3.60 -1.09 -3.61
C VAL A 50 3.83 -2.39 -4.35
N SER A 51 5.09 -2.72 -4.54
CA SER A 51 5.46 -4.00 -5.13
C SER A 51 5.81 -4.97 -4.02
N VAL A 52 5.14 -6.11 -4.01
CA VAL A 52 5.39 -7.16 -3.04
C VAL A 52 6.09 -8.31 -3.76
N LYS A 53 7.26 -8.66 -3.29
CA LYS A 53 8.03 -9.74 -3.88
C LYS A 53 8.35 -10.77 -2.81
N VAL A 54 7.94 -12.00 -3.05
CA VAL A 54 8.21 -13.10 -2.11
C VAL A 54 9.40 -13.88 -2.68
N PRO A 55 10.56 -13.79 -2.03
CA PRO A 55 11.73 -14.53 -2.55
C PRO A 55 11.51 -16.03 -2.38
N ASN A 56 12.06 -16.74 -3.33
CA ASN A 56 12.02 -18.19 -3.30
C ASN A 56 13.32 -18.68 -2.66
N GLU A 57 13.26 -18.99 -1.40
CA GLU A 57 14.43 -19.44 -0.65
C GLU A 57 14.48 -20.95 -0.50
#